data_f95e1487c075f3e6e78de4da5a9ab19f
#
_entry.id   f95e1487c075f3e6e78de4da5a9ab19f
#
_cell.length_a   1.000
_cell.length_b   1.000
_cell.length_c   1.000
_cell.angle_alpha   90.00
_cell.angle_beta   90.00
_cell.angle_gamma   90.00
#
_symmetry.space_group_name_H-M   'P 1'
#
loop_
_entity.id
_entity.type
_entity.pdbx_description
1 polymer ?
#
loop_
_entity_poly.entity_id
_entity_poly.type
_entity_poly.pdbx_seq_one_letter_code
_entity_poly.pdbx_strand_id
1 'polypeptide(L)'
;ERYHLSAINSINLARVLAQCVYYIHAWFRLPASARKDLEVVVPTGNFGNILAGWMLTGMGLPIPHFRIATNQNDILFRLFETGEYRVGAVDPSLAPSMDIQVASNFERFLYYQLNGDPVRLTETMKTFRNTGTVDLEGLDRSRFSASRASDADILATIRSVHAETGYVVDPHTACGFHGIHPSRPTLVMSTAHPAKFPMAIHQAIGVEVTHPTLEKLKTIQDTRFTMGSNPSELRSFIETRLKHA
;
A
#
# COMPACT_ATOMS: atom_id res chain seq x y z
N GLU A 1 6.92 -13.26 -26.45
CA GLU A 1 6.01 -13.03 -27.61
C GLU A 1 5.06 -14.21 -27.91
N ARG A 2 5.42 -15.44 -27.51
CA ARG A 2 4.59 -16.63 -27.74
C ARG A 2 3.33 -16.68 -26.88
N TYR A 3 3.37 -16.04 -25.71
CA TYR A 3 2.26 -16.02 -24.75
C TYR A 3 2.05 -14.58 -24.25
N HIS A 4 0.79 -14.16 -24.18
CA HIS A 4 0.41 -12.84 -23.64
C HIS A 4 0.38 -12.86 -22.10
N LEU A 5 1.56 -12.99 -21.48
CA LEU A 5 1.67 -12.97 -20.01
C LEU A 5 1.48 -11.56 -19.50
N SER A 6 0.69 -11.44 -18.44
CA SER A 6 0.48 -10.16 -17.73
C SER A 6 0.59 -10.35 -16.22
N ALA A 7 1.09 -9.34 -15.54
CA ALA A 7 1.13 -9.30 -14.09
C ALA A 7 -0.18 -8.72 -13.54
N ILE A 8 -0.82 -9.44 -12.61
CA ILE A 8 -2.07 -8.98 -11.95
C ILE A 8 -1.77 -8.47 -10.53
N ASN A 9 -0.52 -8.40 -10.14
CA ASN A 9 -0.08 -7.95 -8.82
C ASN A 9 0.08 -6.42 -8.74
N SER A 10 0.61 -5.92 -7.61
CA SER A 10 0.77 -4.50 -7.32
C SER A 10 1.72 -3.75 -8.25
N ILE A 11 2.60 -4.43 -9.00
CA ILE A 11 3.51 -3.79 -9.96
C ILE A 11 2.86 -3.46 -11.31
N ASN A 12 1.66 -3.94 -11.58
CA ASN A 12 0.95 -3.60 -12.81
C ASN A 12 0.57 -2.10 -12.82
N LEU A 13 1.10 -1.35 -13.78
CA LEU A 13 0.87 0.09 -13.88
C LEU A 13 -0.62 0.46 -14.02
N ALA A 14 -1.40 -0.36 -14.73
CA ALA A 14 -2.84 -0.12 -14.87
C ALA A 14 -3.55 -0.10 -13.50
N ARG A 15 -3.08 -0.90 -12.53
CA ARG A 15 -3.61 -0.87 -11.16
C ARG A 15 -3.27 0.43 -10.45
N VAL A 16 -2.06 0.97 -10.63
CA VAL A 16 -1.67 2.27 -10.08
C VAL A 16 -2.52 3.38 -10.70
N LEU A 17 -2.69 3.38 -12.02
CA LEU A 17 -3.52 4.37 -12.72
C LEU A 17 -4.99 4.31 -12.27
N ALA A 18 -5.55 3.12 -12.09
CA ALA A 18 -6.91 2.96 -11.57
C ALA A 18 -7.08 3.58 -10.17
N GLN A 19 -6.03 3.55 -9.34
CA GLN A 19 -6.07 4.17 -8.01
C GLN A 19 -6.11 5.71 -8.05
N CYS A 20 -5.68 6.33 -9.14
CA CYS A 20 -5.83 7.78 -9.33
C CYS A 20 -7.28 8.26 -9.19
N VAL A 21 -8.24 7.42 -9.60
CA VAL A 21 -9.67 7.73 -9.54
C VAL A 21 -10.12 8.03 -8.11
N TYR A 22 -9.58 7.33 -7.12
CA TYR A 22 -9.95 7.52 -5.71
C TYR A 22 -9.60 8.92 -5.21
N TYR A 23 -8.42 9.41 -5.57
CA TYR A 23 -7.94 10.75 -5.22
C TYR A 23 -8.77 11.84 -5.91
N ILE A 24 -9.00 11.69 -7.21
CA ILE A 24 -9.79 12.64 -8.00
C ILE A 24 -11.21 12.72 -7.42
N HIS A 25 -11.83 11.57 -7.18
CA HIS A 25 -13.18 11.50 -6.63
C HIS A 25 -13.28 12.17 -5.25
N ALA A 26 -12.35 11.84 -4.33
CA ALA A 26 -12.33 12.43 -3.00
C ALA A 26 -12.05 13.93 -3.06
N TRP A 27 -11.07 14.35 -3.86
CA TRP A 27 -10.69 15.75 -4.02
C TRP A 27 -11.88 16.64 -4.40
N PHE A 28 -12.64 16.23 -5.40
CA PHE A 28 -13.78 17.03 -5.87
C PHE A 28 -14.98 17.01 -4.92
N ARG A 29 -15.05 16.08 -3.99
CA ARG A 29 -16.05 16.02 -2.92
C ARG A 29 -15.71 16.85 -1.70
N LEU A 30 -14.45 17.18 -1.51
CA LEU A 30 -14.02 18.03 -0.40
C LEU A 30 -14.36 19.49 -0.68
N PRO A 31 -14.78 20.26 0.35
CA PRO A 31 -14.93 21.71 0.22
C PRO A 31 -13.58 22.37 -0.11
N ALA A 32 -13.62 23.46 -0.90
CA ALA A 32 -12.40 24.14 -1.34
C ALA A 32 -11.51 24.62 -0.16
N SER A 33 -12.14 25.01 0.96
CA SER A 33 -11.42 25.41 2.18
C SER A 33 -10.59 24.27 2.77
N ALA A 34 -11.08 23.03 2.74
CA ALA A 34 -10.38 21.87 3.27
C ALA A 34 -9.20 21.43 2.38
N ARG A 35 -9.24 21.74 1.07
CA ARG A 35 -8.19 21.32 0.13
C ARG A 35 -6.87 22.05 0.34
N LYS A 36 -6.89 23.25 0.92
CA LYS A 36 -5.73 24.14 1.05
C LYS A 36 -4.64 23.57 1.95
N ASP A 37 -5.04 22.94 3.05
CA ASP A 37 -4.14 22.32 4.04
C ASP A 37 -4.38 20.80 4.17
N LEU A 38 -4.92 20.19 3.14
CA LEU A 38 -5.27 18.79 3.15
C LEU A 38 -4.04 17.89 3.36
N GLU A 39 -4.12 17.02 4.34
CA GLU A 39 -3.23 15.86 4.46
C GLU A 39 -3.92 14.63 3.88
N VAL A 40 -3.29 13.97 2.91
CA VAL A 40 -3.76 12.69 2.41
C VAL A 40 -2.94 11.58 3.06
N VAL A 41 -3.58 10.82 3.93
CA VAL A 41 -2.96 9.69 4.63
C VAL A 41 -3.19 8.41 3.84
N VAL A 42 -2.10 7.72 3.53
CA VAL A 42 -2.14 6.53 2.69
C VAL A 42 -1.54 5.35 3.43
N PRO A 43 -2.37 4.38 3.87
CA PRO A 43 -1.86 3.10 4.34
C PRO A 43 -1.03 2.44 3.26
N THR A 44 0.25 2.21 3.54
CA THR A 44 1.22 1.93 2.49
C THR A 44 2.04 0.67 2.78
N GLY A 45 1.91 -0.34 1.92
CA GLY A 45 2.84 -1.45 1.77
C GLY A 45 3.65 -1.27 0.48
N ASN A 46 3.18 -1.82 -0.63
CA ASN A 46 3.86 -1.83 -1.94
C ASN A 46 3.97 -0.48 -2.66
N PHE A 47 3.69 0.62 -2.01
CA PHE A 47 3.80 1.99 -2.53
C PHE A 47 2.88 2.32 -3.74
N GLY A 48 1.96 1.44 -4.13
CA GLY A 48 1.13 1.64 -5.32
C GLY A 48 0.16 2.80 -5.18
N ASN A 49 -0.56 2.87 -4.06
CA ASN A 49 -1.57 3.87 -3.81
C ASN A 49 -0.93 5.27 -3.67
N ILE A 50 0.11 5.41 -2.85
CA ILE A 50 0.81 6.70 -2.70
C ILE A 50 1.45 7.18 -4.01
N LEU A 51 1.98 6.26 -4.83
CA LEU A 51 2.49 6.58 -6.17
C LEU A 51 1.39 7.16 -7.06
N ALA A 52 0.17 6.60 -7.01
CA ALA A 52 -0.96 7.14 -7.77
C ALA A 52 -1.28 8.59 -7.37
N GLY A 53 -1.34 8.88 -6.07
CA GLY A 53 -1.50 10.24 -5.56
C GLY A 53 -0.37 11.18 -5.98
N TRP A 54 0.86 10.71 -5.90
CA TRP A 54 2.04 11.46 -6.33
C TRP A 54 2.01 11.77 -7.84
N MET A 55 1.70 10.79 -8.68
CA MET A 55 1.57 11.01 -10.13
C MET A 55 0.51 12.07 -10.45
N LEU A 56 -0.60 12.08 -9.73
CA LEU A 56 -1.64 13.10 -9.91
C LEU A 56 -1.16 14.51 -9.59
N THR A 57 -0.21 14.69 -8.68
CA THR A 57 0.37 16.01 -8.43
C THR A 57 1.16 16.51 -9.64
N GLY A 58 1.89 15.63 -10.32
CA GLY A 58 2.54 15.93 -11.60
C GLY A 58 1.57 16.19 -12.74
N MET A 59 0.34 15.66 -12.64
CA MET A 59 -0.74 15.89 -13.61
C MET A 59 -1.60 17.14 -13.29
N GLY A 60 -1.25 17.88 -12.23
CA GLY A 60 -1.89 19.16 -11.88
C GLY A 60 -2.92 19.10 -10.75
N LEU A 61 -3.12 17.95 -10.07
CA LEU A 61 -3.94 17.90 -8.87
C LEU A 61 -3.12 18.39 -7.65
N PRO A 62 -3.42 19.56 -7.06
CA PRO A 62 -2.52 20.21 -6.11
C PRO A 62 -2.66 19.65 -4.69
N ILE A 63 -2.39 18.35 -4.49
CA ILE A 63 -2.39 17.73 -3.16
C ILE A 63 -1.22 18.30 -2.35
N PRO A 64 -1.46 19.00 -1.22
CA PRO A 64 -0.39 19.70 -0.52
C PRO A 64 0.55 18.78 0.23
N HIS A 65 0.03 17.73 0.87
CA HIS A 65 0.83 16.87 1.74
C HIS A 65 0.32 15.42 1.74
N PHE A 66 1.27 14.49 1.82
CA PHE A 66 1.02 13.06 1.99
C PHE A 66 1.58 12.56 3.31
N ARG A 67 0.85 11.69 3.99
CA ARG A 67 1.40 10.91 5.10
C ARG A 67 1.39 9.43 4.72
N ILE A 68 2.56 8.82 4.81
CA ILE A 68 2.76 7.39 4.59
C ILE A 68 2.51 6.69 5.91
N ALA A 69 1.44 5.90 6.00
CA ALA A 69 1.13 5.13 7.20
C ALA A 69 1.54 3.67 7.01
N THR A 70 2.41 3.17 7.87
CA THR A 70 2.87 1.77 7.88
C THR A 70 2.36 1.03 9.12
N ASN A 71 2.46 -0.29 9.11
CA ASN A 71 2.41 -1.09 10.32
C ASN A 71 3.82 -1.18 10.94
N GLN A 72 4.05 -2.16 11.83
CA GLN A 72 5.36 -2.39 12.45
C GLN A 72 6.47 -2.76 11.46
N ASN A 73 6.13 -3.17 10.22
CA ASN A 73 7.09 -3.35 9.13
C ASN A 73 7.37 -2.00 8.47
N ASP A 74 8.23 -1.24 9.08
CA ASP A 74 8.33 0.20 8.99
C ASP A 74 9.41 0.73 8.02
N ILE A 75 9.82 -0.04 7.03
CA ILE A 75 10.89 0.36 6.09
C ILE A 75 10.62 1.74 5.44
N LEU A 76 9.37 2.01 5.06
CA LEU A 76 9.00 3.29 4.46
C LEU A 76 8.93 4.41 5.51
N PHE A 77 8.45 4.13 6.74
CA PHE A 77 8.49 5.09 7.83
C PHE A 77 9.94 5.54 8.07
N ARG A 78 10.88 4.60 8.24
CA ARG A 78 12.30 4.92 8.46
C ARG A 78 12.90 5.72 7.30
N LEU A 79 12.59 5.34 6.06
CA LEU A 79 13.04 6.08 4.88
C LEU A 79 12.61 7.55 4.93
N PHE A 80 11.33 7.82 5.17
CA PHE A 80 10.82 9.18 5.12
C PHE A 80 11.22 10.02 6.33
N GLU A 81 11.53 9.39 7.46
CA GLU A 81 12.07 10.06 8.66
C GLU A 81 13.58 10.32 8.54
N THR A 82 14.36 9.34 8.09
CA THR A 82 15.83 9.39 8.18
C THR A 82 16.54 9.51 6.83
N GLY A 83 15.91 9.15 5.73
CA GLY A 83 16.55 9.01 4.41
C GLY A 83 17.11 7.62 4.14
N GLU A 84 17.16 6.74 5.14
CA GLU A 84 17.73 5.41 5.01
C GLU A 84 16.68 4.38 4.55
N TYR A 85 16.88 3.78 3.39
CA TYR A 85 16.10 2.65 2.91
C TYR A 85 16.84 1.35 3.20
N ARG A 86 16.49 0.69 4.33
CA ARG A 86 17.16 -0.51 4.83
C ARG A 86 16.15 -1.63 5.09
N VAL A 87 16.44 -2.82 4.54
CA VAL A 87 15.68 -4.04 4.81
C VAL A 87 15.82 -4.44 6.29
N GLY A 88 14.72 -4.80 6.92
CA GLY A 88 14.64 -5.38 8.26
C GLY A 88 14.05 -6.78 8.23
N ALA A 89 13.82 -7.37 9.40
CA ALA A 89 12.99 -8.56 9.53
C ALA A 89 11.52 -8.21 9.22
N VAL A 90 10.79 -9.21 8.73
CA VAL A 90 9.33 -9.09 8.58
C VAL A 90 8.67 -9.64 9.83
N ASP A 91 7.88 -8.82 10.50
CA ASP A 91 7.08 -9.21 11.65
C ASP A 91 5.62 -9.38 11.24
N PRO A 92 5.02 -10.58 11.34
CA PRO A 92 3.62 -10.79 11.05
C PRO A 92 2.71 -9.86 11.87
N SER A 93 1.72 -9.26 11.23
CA SER A 93 0.83 -8.28 11.85
C SER A 93 -0.64 -8.52 11.53
N LEU A 94 -1.52 -7.73 12.18
CA LEU A 94 -2.96 -7.68 11.87
C LEU A 94 -3.25 -7.04 10.50
N ALA A 95 -2.27 -6.35 9.89
CA ALA A 95 -2.37 -5.73 8.57
C ALA A 95 -1.42 -6.41 7.55
N PRO A 96 -1.63 -7.72 7.22
CA PRO A 96 -0.64 -8.57 6.55
C PRO A 96 -0.25 -8.11 5.14
N SER A 97 -1.07 -7.32 4.46
CA SER A 97 -0.69 -6.77 3.13
C SER A 97 0.41 -5.71 3.21
N MET A 98 0.74 -5.26 4.42
CA MET A 98 1.80 -4.30 4.71
C MET A 98 3.02 -4.98 5.36
N ASP A 99 3.01 -6.32 5.55
CA ASP A 99 4.13 -7.10 6.11
C ASP A 99 5.20 -7.31 5.05
N ILE A 100 5.86 -6.22 4.67
CA ILE A 100 6.89 -6.19 3.64
C ILE A 100 8.10 -5.39 4.09
N GLN A 101 9.26 -5.71 3.50
CA GLN A 101 10.50 -4.97 3.67
C GLN A 101 11.08 -4.47 2.33
N VAL A 102 10.34 -4.62 1.23
CA VAL A 102 10.67 -4.05 -0.09
C VAL A 102 9.36 -3.61 -0.75
N ALA A 103 9.21 -2.32 -0.99
CA ALA A 103 8.03 -1.74 -1.60
C ALA A 103 8.15 -1.76 -3.14
N SER A 104 7.39 -2.61 -3.82
CA SER A 104 7.53 -2.91 -5.25
C SER A 104 7.34 -1.70 -6.20
N ASN A 105 6.59 -0.67 -5.80
CA ASN A 105 6.41 0.53 -6.62
C ASN A 105 7.27 1.72 -6.16
N PHE A 106 8.05 1.55 -5.10
CA PHE A 106 8.95 2.60 -4.64
C PHE A 106 10.02 2.95 -5.67
N GLU A 107 10.52 1.95 -6.40
CA GLU A 107 11.48 2.14 -7.50
C GLU A 107 10.94 3.11 -8.58
N ARG A 108 9.63 3.06 -8.87
CA ARG A 108 9.00 4.01 -9.81
C ARG A 108 8.95 5.43 -9.26
N PHE A 109 8.65 5.58 -7.99
CA PHE A 109 8.69 6.88 -7.33
C PHE A 109 10.12 7.43 -7.33
N LEU A 110 11.11 6.59 -7.00
CA LEU A 110 12.51 6.97 -7.01
C LEU A 110 12.99 7.40 -8.40
N TYR A 111 12.51 6.76 -9.48
CA TYR A 111 12.79 7.20 -10.85
C TYR A 111 12.40 8.66 -11.09
N TYR A 112 11.21 9.06 -10.64
CA TYR A 112 10.78 10.47 -10.76
C TYR A 112 11.61 11.40 -9.87
N GLN A 113 11.96 10.96 -8.67
CA GLN A 113 12.81 11.75 -7.75
C GLN A 113 14.24 11.94 -8.28
N LEU A 114 14.70 11.03 -9.10
CA LEU A 114 16.00 11.10 -9.80
C LEU A 114 15.89 11.82 -11.17
N ASN A 115 14.82 12.58 -11.40
CA ASN A 115 14.58 13.32 -12.65
C ASN A 115 14.55 12.42 -13.90
N GLY A 116 14.12 11.16 -13.76
CA GLY A 116 14.03 10.22 -14.85
C GLY A 116 15.36 9.61 -15.28
N ASP A 117 16.38 9.66 -14.44
CA ASP A 117 17.70 9.10 -14.74
C ASP A 117 17.74 7.58 -14.50
N PRO A 118 17.71 6.73 -15.55
CA PRO A 118 17.67 5.29 -15.40
C PRO A 118 19.03 4.70 -14.95
N VAL A 119 20.13 5.39 -15.19
CA VAL A 119 21.47 4.92 -14.79
C VAL A 119 21.59 5.03 -13.28
N ARG A 120 21.32 6.21 -12.73
CA ARG A 120 21.32 6.44 -11.28
C ARG A 120 20.34 5.50 -10.56
N LEU A 121 19.12 5.33 -11.10
CA LEU A 121 18.15 4.41 -10.54
C LEU A 121 18.70 2.98 -10.48
N THR A 122 19.26 2.50 -11.60
CA THR A 122 19.81 1.14 -11.68
C THR A 122 20.95 0.92 -10.69
N GLU A 123 21.87 1.87 -10.57
CA GLU A 123 22.97 1.82 -9.60
C GLU A 123 22.47 1.81 -8.15
N THR A 124 21.52 2.69 -7.83
CA THR A 124 20.89 2.77 -6.52
C THR A 124 20.21 1.45 -6.13
N MET A 125 19.38 0.91 -7.02
CA MET A 125 18.67 -0.34 -6.78
C MET A 125 19.61 -1.57 -6.78
N LYS A 126 20.70 -1.53 -7.51
CA LYS A 126 21.75 -2.56 -7.46
C LYS A 126 22.47 -2.54 -6.11
N THR A 127 22.82 -1.36 -5.60
CA THR A 127 23.40 -1.20 -4.27
C THR A 127 22.44 -1.76 -3.22
N PHE A 128 21.19 -1.34 -3.23
CA PHE A 128 20.17 -1.84 -2.30
C PHE A 128 20.04 -3.36 -2.35
N ARG A 129 19.97 -3.98 -3.52
CA ARG A 129 19.87 -5.44 -3.67
C ARG A 129 21.08 -6.19 -3.12
N ASN A 130 22.26 -5.61 -3.25
CA ASN A 130 23.51 -6.26 -2.83
C ASN A 130 23.77 -6.12 -1.33
N THR A 131 23.40 -4.98 -0.74
CA THR A 131 23.73 -4.63 0.66
C THR A 131 22.54 -4.65 1.61
N GLY A 132 21.33 -4.70 1.08
CA GLY A 132 20.09 -4.55 1.87
C GLY A 132 19.83 -3.13 2.36
N THR A 133 20.67 -2.15 1.99
CA THR A 133 20.52 -0.77 2.42
C THR A 133 20.98 0.20 1.34
N VAL A 134 20.36 1.38 1.30
CA VAL A 134 20.81 2.52 0.51
C VAL A 134 20.40 3.81 1.21
N ASP A 135 21.28 4.79 1.16
CA ASP A 135 21.01 6.15 1.62
C ASP A 135 20.41 6.97 0.47
N LEU A 136 19.30 7.64 0.76
CA LEU A 136 18.55 8.47 -0.17
C LEU A 136 18.40 9.90 0.37
N GLU A 137 19.48 10.46 0.92
CA GLU A 137 19.49 11.83 1.50
C GLU A 137 18.94 12.88 0.52
N GLY A 138 19.20 12.72 -0.77
CA GLY A 138 18.70 13.60 -1.83
C GLY A 138 17.23 13.42 -2.21
N LEU A 139 16.48 12.53 -1.53
CA LEU A 139 15.06 12.35 -1.75
C LEU A 139 14.28 13.59 -1.28
N ASP A 140 13.47 14.17 -2.17
CA ASP A 140 12.55 15.26 -1.76
C ASP A 140 11.42 14.70 -0.90
N ARG A 141 11.53 14.96 0.41
CA ARG A 141 10.56 14.55 1.44
C ARG A 141 9.69 15.71 1.93
N SER A 142 9.85 16.90 1.36
CA SER A 142 9.21 18.13 1.86
C SER A 142 7.68 18.07 1.92
N ARG A 143 7.07 17.25 1.06
CA ARG A 143 5.62 17.03 0.99
C ARG A 143 5.17 15.73 1.65
N PHE A 144 6.05 15.08 2.40
CA PHE A 144 5.77 13.80 3.01
C PHE A 144 6.03 13.84 4.51
N SER A 145 5.20 13.13 5.24
CA SER A 145 5.44 12.67 6.61
C SER A 145 5.20 11.17 6.67
N ALA A 146 5.58 10.54 7.76
CA ALA A 146 5.33 9.13 7.95
C ALA A 146 4.78 8.84 9.35
N SER A 147 4.04 7.75 9.47
CA SER A 147 3.58 7.20 10.75
C SER A 147 3.66 5.68 10.72
N ARG A 148 3.76 5.08 11.91
CA ARG A 148 3.71 3.62 12.05
C ARG A 148 2.76 3.25 13.18
N ALA A 149 2.05 2.14 13.02
CA ALA A 149 1.12 1.61 14.01
C ALA A 149 1.52 0.17 14.38
N SER A 150 1.56 -0.12 15.68
CA SER A 150 1.64 -1.50 16.18
C SER A 150 0.28 -2.18 16.09
N ASP A 151 0.23 -3.51 16.30
CA ASP A 151 -1.04 -4.23 16.40
C ASP A 151 -1.94 -3.70 17.51
N ALA A 152 -1.37 -3.25 18.63
CA ALA A 152 -2.10 -2.62 19.72
C ALA A 152 -2.74 -1.30 19.26
N ASP A 153 -2.02 -0.48 18.51
CA ASP A 153 -2.52 0.77 17.94
C ASP A 153 -3.63 0.52 16.91
N ILE A 154 -3.47 -0.49 16.07
CA ILE A 154 -4.47 -0.91 15.08
C ILE A 154 -5.79 -1.27 15.78
N LEU A 155 -5.73 -2.14 16.82
CA LEU A 155 -6.91 -2.55 17.56
C LEU A 155 -7.57 -1.38 18.31
N ALA A 156 -6.76 -0.51 18.93
CA ALA A 156 -7.26 0.68 19.60
C ALA A 156 -7.95 1.63 18.62
N THR A 157 -7.35 1.83 17.44
CA THR A 157 -7.90 2.69 16.38
C THR A 157 -9.22 2.15 15.83
N ILE A 158 -9.32 0.83 15.57
CA ILE A 158 -10.60 0.23 15.13
C ILE A 158 -11.68 0.47 16.17
N ARG A 159 -11.38 0.30 17.47
CA ARG A 159 -12.32 0.56 18.57
C ARG A 159 -12.79 2.01 18.62
N SER A 160 -11.84 2.95 18.58
CA SER A 160 -12.12 4.38 18.66
C SER A 160 -13.00 4.84 17.49
N VAL A 161 -12.60 4.54 16.26
CA VAL A 161 -13.36 4.91 15.06
C VAL A 161 -14.78 4.31 15.10
N HIS A 162 -14.90 3.05 15.49
CA HIS A 162 -16.22 2.42 15.61
C HIS A 162 -17.08 3.06 16.71
N ALA A 163 -16.51 3.35 17.87
CA ALA A 163 -17.24 3.97 18.98
C ALA A 163 -17.70 5.40 18.64
N GLU A 164 -16.89 6.16 17.91
CA GLU A 164 -17.18 7.55 17.59
C GLU A 164 -18.12 7.71 16.39
N THR A 165 -18.06 6.80 15.42
CA THR A 165 -18.73 6.99 14.12
C THR A 165 -19.66 5.85 13.71
N GLY A 166 -19.59 4.71 14.37
CA GLY A 166 -20.23 3.47 13.94
C GLY A 166 -19.58 2.80 12.72
N TYR A 167 -18.53 3.41 12.14
CA TYR A 167 -17.85 2.87 10.97
C TYR A 167 -16.79 1.85 11.37
N VAL A 168 -16.79 0.68 10.70
CA VAL A 168 -15.79 -0.37 10.95
C VAL A 168 -14.69 -0.25 9.89
N VAL A 169 -13.50 0.17 10.31
CA VAL A 169 -12.32 0.21 9.43
C VAL A 169 -11.61 -1.14 9.43
N ASP A 170 -10.99 -1.50 8.31
CA ASP A 170 -10.09 -2.66 8.26
C ASP A 170 -8.72 -2.35 8.91
N PRO A 171 -7.93 -3.36 9.29
CA PRO A 171 -6.65 -3.16 9.98
C PRO A 171 -5.64 -2.29 9.23
N HIS A 172 -5.61 -2.37 7.89
CA HIS A 172 -4.71 -1.55 7.08
C HIS A 172 -5.15 -0.08 7.08
N THR A 173 -6.44 0.18 6.91
CA THR A 173 -7.01 1.53 7.00
C THR A 173 -6.82 2.11 8.40
N ALA A 174 -6.88 1.28 9.45
CA ALA A 174 -6.63 1.70 10.82
C ALA A 174 -5.22 2.29 11.02
N CYS A 175 -4.20 1.76 10.34
CA CYS A 175 -2.86 2.38 10.35
C CYS A 175 -2.89 3.84 9.88
N GLY A 176 -3.77 4.16 8.92
CA GLY A 176 -3.94 5.52 8.40
C GLY A 176 -4.67 6.45 9.37
N PHE A 177 -5.58 5.93 10.18
CA PHE A 177 -6.26 6.73 11.22
C PHE A 177 -5.40 6.96 12.46
N HIS A 178 -4.39 6.12 12.69
CA HIS A 178 -3.47 6.28 13.81
C HIS A 178 -2.69 7.59 13.71
N GLY A 179 -2.72 8.39 14.79
CA GLY A 179 -1.98 9.66 14.87
C GLY A 179 -2.53 10.79 13.99
N ILE A 180 -3.82 10.76 13.60
CA ILE A 180 -4.47 11.90 12.95
C ILE A 180 -4.55 13.06 13.93
N HIS A 181 -4.16 14.26 13.46
CA HIS A 181 -4.30 15.49 14.24
C HIS A 181 -5.62 16.19 13.92
N PRO A 182 -6.48 16.46 14.92
CA PRO A 182 -7.84 16.95 14.69
C PRO A 182 -7.92 18.36 14.09
N SER A 183 -6.86 19.16 14.15
CA SER A 183 -6.83 20.53 13.63
C SER A 183 -6.56 20.64 12.14
N ARG A 184 -6.22 19.52 11.46
CA ARG A 184 -5.87 19.52 10.03
C ARG A 184 -6.91 18.71 9.24
N PRO A 185 -7.43 19.25 8.12
CA PRO A 185 -8.24 18.45 7.21
C PRO A 185 -7.46 17.22 6.72
N THR A 186 -8.00 16.04 6.99
CA THR A 186 -7.32 14.77 6.71
C THR A 186 -8.21 13.87 5.88
N LEU A 187 -7.68 13.34 4.79
CA LEU A 187 -8.29 12.31 3.96
C LEU A 187 -7.52 10.99 4.14
N VAL A 188 -8.13 10.01 4.76
CA VAL A 188 -7.55 8.66 4.87
C VAL A 188 -8.00 7.80 3.70
N MET A 189 -7.04 7.25 2.96
CA MET A 189 -7.33 6.34 1.85
C MET A 189 -7.71 4.96 2.39
N SER A 190 -8.97 4.56 2.20
CA SER A 190 -9.43 3.22 2.57
C SER A 190 -8.78 2.16 1.66
N THR A 191 -8.39 1.02 2.22
CA THR A 191 -7.58 0.02 1.52
C THR A 191 -8.30 -1.30 1.32
N ALA A 192 -9.12 -1.75 2.28
CA ALA A 192 -9.78 -3.04 2.23
C ALA A 192 -11.16 -3.01 2.92
N HIS A 193 -11.91 -4.09 2.73
CA HIS A 193 -13.17 -4.29 3.46
C HIS A 193 -12.90 -5.05 4.76
N PRO A 194 -13.45 -4.64 5.92
CA PRO A 194 -13.20 -5.27 7.22
C PRO A 194 -13.55 -6.76 7.28
N ALA A 195 -14.55 -7.21 6.52
CA ALA A 195 -14.92 -8.63 6.43
C ALA A 195 -13.78 -9.55 5.92
N LYS A 196 -12.72 -9.01 5.35
CA LYS A 196 -11.52 -9.78 4.97
C LYS A 196 -10.63 -10.13 6.17
N PHE A 197 -10.84 -9.48 7.30
CA PHE A 197 -10.02 -9.59 8.51
C PHE A 197 -10.87 -9.87 9.75
N PRO A 198 -11.71 -10.92 9.75
CA PRO A 198 -12.72 -11.15 10.79
C PRO A 198 -12.10 -11.30 12.17
N MET A 199 -10.92 -11.93 12.27
CA MET A 199 -10.24 -12.12 13.56
C MET A 199 -9.84 -10.78 14.20
N ALA A 200 -9.22 -9.87 13.43
CA ALA A 200 -8.80 -8.56 13.92
C ALA A 200 -10.01 -7.70 14.32
N ILE A 201 -11.08 -7.72 13.54
CA ILE A 201 -12.32 -6.99 13.84
C ILE A 201 -12.99 -7.54 15.10
N HIS A 202 -13.12 -8.85 15.21
CA HIS A 202 -13.67 -9.48 16.41
C HIS A 202 -12.84 -9.17 17.67
N GLN A 203 -11.52 -9.24 17.57
CA GLN A 203 -10.62 -8.89 18.67
C GLN A 203 -10.73 -7.40 19.07
N ALA A 204 -10.98 -6.52 18.12
CA ALA A 204 -11.10 -5.09 18.39
C ALA A 204 -12.45 -4.72 19.02
N ILE A 205 -13.56 -5.18 18.44
CA ILE A 205 -14.92 -4.67 18.76
C ILE A 205 -15.96 -5.77 19.02
N GLY A 206 -15.57 -7.05 18.99
CA GLY A 206 -16.48 -8.17 19.26
C GLY A 206 -17.57 -8.39 18.20
N VAL A 207 -17.47 -7.74 17.04
CA VAL A 207 -18.49 -7.80 15.97
C VAL A 207 -18.01 -8.68 14.83
N GLU A 208 -18.94 -9.46 14.26
CA GLU A 208 -18.70 -10.16 13.00
C GLU A 208 -19.15 -9.29 11.82
N VAL A 209 -18.24 -9.05 10.89
CA VAL A 209 -18.53 -8.33 9.65
C VAL A 209 -18.45 -9.31 8.48
N THR A 210 -19.54 -9.39 7.72
CA THR A 210 -19.64 -10.26 6.54
C THR A 210 -19.78 -9.44 5.27
N HIS A 211 -19.51 -10.07 4.12
CA HIS A 211 -19.74 -9.46 2.81
C HIS A 211 -20.25 -10.55 1.84
N PRO A 212 -21.36 -10.33 1.11
CA PRO A 212 -21.98 -11.36 0.28
C PRO A 212 -21.00 -12.04 -0.71
N THR A 213 -20.10 -11.26 -1.31
CA THR A 213 -19.07 -11.82 -2.22
C THR A 213 -18.10 -12.75 -1.50
N LEU A 214 -17.68 -12.41 -0.28
CA LEU A 214 -16.76 -13.25 0.49
C LEU A 214 -17.44 -14.54 0.95
N GLU A 215 -18.70 -14.45 1.35
CA GLU A 215 -19.49 -15.64 1.71
C GLU A 215 -19.65 -16.58 0.50
N LYS A 216 -19.93 -16.03 -0.68
CA LYS A 216 -20.00 -16.81 -1.92
C LYS A 216 -18.65 -17.46 -2.23
N LEU A 217 -17.54 -16.79 -2.03
CA LEU A 217 -16.19 -17.34 -2.28
C LEU A 217 -15.88 -18.55 -1.37
N LYS A 218 -16.41 -18.60 -0.16
CA LYS A 218 -16.25 -19.76 0.76
C LYS A 218 -16.85 -21.06 0.21
N THR A 219 -17.84 -20.95 -0.70
CA THR A 219 -18.51 -22.10 -1.31
C THR A 219 -17.87 -22.56 -2.62
N ILE A 220 -16.89 -21.81 -3.14
CA ILE A 220 -16.21 -22.13 -4.39
C ILE A 220 -15.01 -23.03 -4.09
N GLN A 221 -14.91 -24.16 -4.83
CA GLN A 221 -13.75 -25.04 -4.71
C GLN A 221 -12.48 -24.30 -5.14
N ASP A 222 -11.51 -24.28 -4.26
CA ASP A 222 -10.21 -23.65 -4.51
C ASP A 222 -9.42 -24.47 -5.53
N THR A 223 -8.93 -23.82 -6.57
CA THR A 223 -8.08 -24.47 -7.58
C THR A 223 -6.64 -24.05 -7.36
N ARG A 224 -5.86 -24.93 -6.77
CA ARG A 224 -4.42 -24.73 -6.51
C ARG A 224 -3.58 -25.73 -7.26
N PHE A 225 -2.46 -25.26 -7.76
CA PHE A 225 -1.42 -26.11 -8.36
C PHE A 225 -0.13 -25.91 -7.58
N THR A 226 0.42 -27.01 -7.09
CA THR A 226 1.73 -27.01 -6.45
C THR A 226 2.78 -27.40 -7.47
N MET A 227 3.83 -26.61 -7.54
CA MET A 227 4.98 -26.90 -8.42
C MET A 227 6.28 -26.49 -7.71
N GLY A 228 7.41 -27.01 -8.18
CA GLY A 228 8.71 -26.59 -7.71
C GLY A 228 9.06 -25.15 -8.14
N SER A 229 10.12 -24.61 -7.60
CA SER A 229 10.62 -23.26 -7.91
C SER A 229 11.42 -23.20 -9.23
N ASN A 230 11.46 -24.29 -9.98
CA ASN A 230 12.23 -24.36 -11.23
C ASN A 230 11.49 -23.65 -12.38
N PRO A 231 12.08 -22.65 -13.03
CA PRO A 231 11.48 -21.94 -14.16
C PRO A 231 11.06 -22.85 -15.33
N SER A 232 11.74 -23.97 -15.57
CA SER A 232 11.39 -24.91 -16.63
C SER A 232 10.10 -25.68 -16.32
N GLU A 233 9.82 -26.00 -15.06
CA GLU A 233 8.55 -26.60 -14.64
C GLU A 233 7.39 -25.64 -14.85
N LEU A 234 7.57 -24.37 -14.44
CA LEU A 234 6.57 -23.33 -14.68
C LEU A 234 6.28 -23.16 -16.17
N ARG A 235 7.32 -23.13 -16.99
CA ARG A 235 7.17 -23.04 -18.43
C ARG A 235 6.38 -24.22 -19.00
N SER A 236 6.75 -25.46 -18.66
CA SER A 236 6.06 -26.67 -19.09
C SER A 236 4.60 -26.69 -18.66
N PHE A 237 4.32 -26.25 -17.43
CA PHE A 237 2.96 -26.11 -16.90
C PHE A 237 2.13 -25.14 -17.75
N ILE A 238 2.66 -23.95 -18.06
CA ILE A 238 1.97 -22.96 -18.89
C ILE A 238 1.72 -23.52 -20.29
N GLU A 239 2.73 -24.13 -20.92
CA GLU A 239 2.63 -24.69 -22.26
C GLU A 239 1.60 -25.81 -22.36
N THR A 240 1.50 -26.65 -21.35
CA THR A 240 0.52 -27.73 -21.30
C THR A 240 -0.90 -27.20 -21.15
N ARG A 241 -1.11 -26.21 -20.28
CA ARG A 241 -2.42 -25.61 -20.04
C ARG A 241 -2.97 -24.86 -21.25
N LEU A 242 -2.11 -24.13 -21.96
CA LEU A 242 -2.51 -23.35 -23.13
C LEU A 242 -2.76 -24.20 -24.39
N LYS A 243 -2.33 -25.47 -24.41
CA LYS A 243 -2.69 -26.39 -25.50
C LYS A 243 -4.13 -26.90 -25.39
N HIS A 244 -4.75 -26.76 -24.21
CA HIS A 244 -6.09 -27.23 -23.89
C HIS A 244 -7.11 -26.11 -23.65
N ALA A 245 -6.72 -24.84 -23.81
CA ALA A 245 -7.55 -23.66 -23.74
C ALA A 245 -7.84 -23.09 -25.12
#